data_68d7debe1c67da3c8e589f7bd3c1ecaa
#
_entry.id   68d7debe1c67da3c8e589f7bd3c1ecaa
#
_cell.length_a   1.000
_cell.length_b   1.000
_cell.length_c   1.000
_cell.angle_alpha   90.00
_cell.angle_beta   90.00
_cell.angle_gamma   90.00
#
_symmetry.space_group_name_H-M   'P 1'
#
loop_
_entity.id
_entity.type
_entity.pdbx_description
1 polymer ?
#
loop_
_entity_poly.entity_id
_entity_poly.type
_entity_poly.pdbx_seq_one_letter_code
_entity_poly.pdbx_strand_id
1 'polypeptide(L)'
;HFDHAAGLARLQRDTGARLAVMDADARAIATGRPPSVVSYGLVTFPRARVDRVLHDGDTVTLGGVTLTALRTPGHTAGCTTWTMTVVQAGRPLRVMFPCSLTVAGNQLIANPGYPAIVSDFRYSFGRLAGMKADVLLPAHPELADVLGRRTRVAAGDRDAFVDPNGLPRMVIAARIAFDAELIKQSGAATPAGH
;
A
#
# COMPACT_ATOMS: atom_id res chain seq x y z
N HIS A 1 7.74 4.47 -2.53
CA HIS A 1 8.91 4.89 -1.76
C HIS A 1 10.11 4.01 -2.09
N PHE A 2 11.33 4.44 -1.66
CA PHE A 2 12.59 3.79 -2.00
C PHE A 2 12.65 2.31 -1.57
N ASP A 3 12.24 2.00 -0.38
CA ASP A 3 12.23 0.66 0.24
C ASP A 3 11.36 -0.36 -0.53
N HIS A 4 10.42 0.11 -1.34
CA HIS A 4 9.58 -0.74 -2.19
C HIS A 4 9.95 -0.67 -3.67
N ALA A 5 10.53 0.44 -4.15
CA ALA A 5 10.76 0.67 -5.58
C ALA A 5 12.20 0.49 -6.04
N ALA A 6 13.20 0.56 -5.14
CA ALA A 6 14.62 0.57 -5.51
C ALA A 6 15.08 -0.71 -6.24
N GLY A 7 14.46 -1.85 -5.96
CA GLY A 7 14.79 -3.13 -6.58
C GLY A 7 14.13 -3.39 -7.95
N LEU A 8 13.11 -2.62 -8.35
CA LEU A 8 12.26 -2.92 -9.51
C LEU A 8 13.06 -2.99 -10.82
N ALA A 9 13.92 -2.00 -11.08
CA ALA A 9 14.73 -1.94 -12.29
C ALA A 9 15.71 -3.12 -12.39
N ARG A 10 16.28 -3.55 -11.28
CA ARG A 10 17.15 -4.72 -11.21
C ARG A 10 16.35 -5.99 -11.49
N LEU A 11 15.21 -6.16 -10.81
CA LEU A 11 14.35 -7.32 -10.99
C LEU A 11 13.90 -7.47 -12.45
N GLN A 12 13.52 -6.37 -13.12
CA GLN A 12 13.18 -6.40 -14.54
C GLN A 12 14.34 -6.90 -15.42
N ARG A 13 15.57 -6.39 -15.19
CA ARG A 13 16.75 -6.83 -15.96
C ARG A 13 17.07 -8.31 -15.73
N ASP A 14 17.04 -8.73 -14.48
CA ASP A 14 17.50 -10.06 -14.09
C ASP A 14 16.48 -11.15 -14.48
N THR A 15 15.20 -10.82 -14.61
CA THR A 15 14.14 -11.80 -14.88
C THR A 15 13.38 -11.61 -16.19
N GLY A 16 13.50 -10.45 -16.83
CA GLY A 16 12.66 -10.08 -17.97
C GLY A 16 11.17 -9.82 -17.61
N ALA A 17 10.85 -9.71 -16.30
CA ALA A 17 9.48 -9.51 -15.85
C ALA A 17 8.90 -8.19 -16.35
N ARG A 18 7.61 -8.22 -16.70
CA ARG A 18 6.84 -7.02 -17.04
C ARG A 18 6.35 -6.34 -15.77
N LEU A 19 6.48 -5.01 -15.72
CA LEU A 19 6.02 -4.20 -14.58
C LEU A 19 4.67 -3.55 -14.88
N ALA A 20 3.68 -3.88 -14.06
CA ALA A 20 2.37 -3.24 -14.06
C ALA A 20 2.27 -2.27 -12.86
N VAL A 21 1.82 -1.05 -13.11
CA VAL A 21 1.80 0.03 -12.11
C VAL A 21 0.49 0.80 -12.22
N MET A 22 -0.11 1.17 -11.09
CA MET A 22 -1.27 2.06 -11.07
C MET A 22 -0.93 3.40 -11.74
N ASP A 23 -1.84 3.93 -12.52
CA ASP A 23 -1.69 5.14 -13.35
C ASP A 23 -1.03 6.31 -12.60
N ALA A 24 -1.52 6.62 -11.41
CA ALA A 24 -1.05 7.76 -10.62
C ALA A 24 0.39 7.60 -10.07
N ASP A 25 0.95 6.38 -10.00
CA ASP A 25 2.34 6.14 -9.61
C ASP A 25 3.26 5.85 -10.81
N ALA A 26 2.71 5.68 -12.01
CA ALA A 26 3.49 5.29 -13.19
C ALA A 26 4.62 6.28 -13.51
N ARG A 27 4.36 7.59 -13.38
CA ARG A 27 5.37 8.62 -13.60
C ARG A 27 6.49 8.55 -12.55
N ALA A 28 6.17 8.32 -11.28
CA ALA A 28 7.16 8.20 -10.21
C ALA A 28 8.10 7.03 -10.47
N ILE A 29 7.59 5.87 -10.88
CA ILE A 29 8.37 4.68 -11.23
C ILE A 29 9.24 4.94 -12.48
N ALA A 30 8.67 5.55 -13.53
CA ALA A 30 9.40 5.83 -14.77
C ALA A 30 10.51 6.88 -14.60
N THR A 31 10.37 7.80 -13.66
CA THR A 31 11.35 8.86 -13.41
C THR A 31 12.28 8.58 -12.23
N GLY A 32 11.93 7.65 -11.34
CA GLY A 32 12.62 7.38 -10.08
C GLY A 32 12.44 8.49 -9.04
N ARG A 33 11.40 9.33 -9.20
CA ARG A 33 11.16 10.53 -8.38
C ARG A 33 9.70 10.58 -7.91
N PRO A 34 9.41 10.29 -6.64
CA PRO A 34 8.07 10.49 -6.10
C PRO A 34 7.73 11.98 -6.06
N PRO A 35 6.47 12.36 -6.37
CA PRO A 35 6.07 13.77 -6.44
C PRO A 35 5.77 14.39 -5.07
N SER A 36 5.44 13.55 -4.07
CA SER A 36 5.02 14.01 -2.74
C SER A 36 6.19 14.63 -1.96
N VAL A 37 5.89 15.68 -1.22
CA VAL A 37 6.82 16.26 -0.24
C VAL A 37 6.79 15.43 1.03
N VAL A 38 7.97 15.02 1.49
CA VAL A 38 8.15 14.21 2.70
C VAL A 38 9.15 14.86 3.67
N SER A 39 8.98 14.64 4.96
CA SER A 39 9.77 15.27 6.02
C SER A 39 11.25 14.86 6.03
N TYR A 40 11.58 13.72 5.44
CA TYR A 40 12.95 13.20 5.35
C TYR A 40 13.66 13.57 4.03
N GLY A 41 13.09 14.48 3.24
CA GLY A 41 13.65 14.96 1.98
C GLY A 41 13.41 14.03 0.79
N LEU A 42 13.87 14.47 -0.39
CA LEU A 42 13.71 13.72 -1.62
C LEU A 42 14.60 12.48 -1.63
N VAL A 43 13.99 11.31 -1.66
CA VAL A 43 14.68 10.03 -1.87
C VAL A 43 14.31 9.50 -3.25
N THR A 44 15.32 9.38 -4.13
CA THR A 44 15.16 8.84 -5.48
C THR A 44 15.50 7.35 -5.52
N PHE A 45 15.01 6.67 -6.55
CA PHE A 45 15.30 5.26 -6.79
C PHE A 45 15.59 5.02 -8.29
N PRO A 46 16.21 3.88 -8.67
CA PRO A 46 16.47 3.56 -10.06
C PRO A 46 15.19 3.52 -10.89
N ARG A 47 15.17 4.21 -12.02
CA ARG A 47 14.04 4.21 -12.95
C ARG A 47 13.76 2.79 -13.45
N ALA A 48 12.48 2.41 -13.44
CA ALA A 48 12.02 1.15 -14.01
C ALA A 48 11.07 1.42 -15.19
N ARG A 49 11.06 0.49 -16.17
CA ARG A 49 10.16 0.58 -17.30
C ARG A 49 8.76 0.15 -16.87
N VAL A 50 7.76 1.00 -17.08
CA VAL A 50 6.36 0.63 -16.89
C VAL A 50 5.87 -0.05 -18.16
N ASP A 51 5.55 -1.34 -18.10
CA ASP A 51 5.11 -2.14 -19.24
C ASP A 51 3.58 -2.13 -19.38
N ARG A 52 2.85 -1.90 -18.28
CA ARG A 52 1.40 -1.78 -18.25
C ARG A 52 0.97 -0.77 -17.20
N VAL A 53 0.18 0.21 -17.61
CA VAL A 53 -0.54 1.09 -16.69
C VAL A 53 -1.83 0.40 -16.28
N LEU A 54 -2.14 0.44 -14.99
CA LEU A 54 -3.34 -0.13 -14.39
C LEU A 54 -4.27 0.98 -13.90
N HIS A 55 -5.55 0.68 -13.93
CA HIS A 55 -6.61 1.48 -13.33
C HIS A 55 -7.31 0.68 -12.22
N ASP A 56 -8.12 1.36 -11.45
CA ASP A 56 -8.89 0.73 -10.37
C ASP A 56 -9.79 -0.40 -10.88
N GLY A 57 -9.67 -1.57 -10.28
CA GLY A 57 -10.40 -2.79 -10.68
C GLY A 57 -9.73 -3.63 -11.77
N ASP A 58 -8.63 -3.17 -12.38
CA ASP A 58 -7.90 -3.95 -13.37
C ASP A 58 -7.36 -5.25 -12.76
N THR A 59 -7.24 -6.26 -13.62
CA THR A 59 -6.72 -7.57 -13.22
C THR A 59 -5.41 -7.91 -13.91
N VAL A 60 -4.58 -8.67 -13.22
CA VAL A 60 -3.37 -9.32 -13.75
C VAL A 60 -3.49 -10.82 -13.52
N THR A 61 -3.44 -11.59 -14.61
CA THR A 61 -3.54 -13.06 -14.57
C THR A 61 -2.24 -13.69 -15.04
N LEU A 62 -1.72 -14.63 -14.27
CA LEU A 62 -0.54 -15.42 -14.59
C LEU A 62 -0.66 -16.81 -13.96
N GLY A 63 -0.40 -17.88 -14.74
CA GLY A 63 -0.38 -19.25 -14.25
C GLY A 63 -1.70 -19.69 -13.58
N GLY A 64 -2.86 -19.20 -14.06
CA GLY A 64 -4.17 -19.51 -13.47
C GLY A 64 -4.52 -18.71 -12.21
N VAL A 65 -3.61 -17.84 -11.73
CA VAL A 65 -3.86 -16.92 -10.61
C VAL A 65 -4.23 -15.55 -11.15
N THR A 66 -5.30 -14.96 -10.62
CA THR A 66 -5.73 -13.61 -10.96
C THR A 66 -5.66 -12.70 -9.73
N LEU A 67 -4.93 -11.61 -9.86
CA LEU A 67 -4.89 -10.52 -8.89
C LEU A 67 -5.75 -9.37 -9.40
N THR A 68 -6.54 -8.76 -8.52
CA THR A 68 -7.28 -7.54 -8.81
C THR A 68 -6.58 -6.37 -8.14
N ALA A 69 -6.31 -5.32 -8.92
CA ALA A 69 -5.71 -4.08 -8.45
C ALA A 69 -6.79 -3.12 -7.96
N LEU A 70 -6.73 -2.74 -6.70
CA LEU A 70 -7.62 -1.76 -6.11
C LEU A 70 -6.82 -0.50 -5.76
N ARG A 71 -7.22 0.64 -6.30
CA ARG A 71 -6.60 1.91 -5.94
C ARG A 71 -7.01 2.29 -4.52
N THR A 72 -6.05 2.37 -3.62
CA THR A 72 -6.20 2.80 -2.22
C THR A 72 -5.20 3.93 -1.93
N PRO A 73 -5.45 5.14 -2.50
CA PRO A 73 -4.50 6.26 -2.49
C PRO A 73 -4.35 6.87 -1.10
N GLY A 74 -3.31 7.69 -0.93
CA GLY A 74 -2.98 8.41 0.31
C GLY A 74 -1.50 8.31 0.63
N HIS A 75 -0.98 7.11 0.88
CA HIS A 75 0.46 6.89 1.06
C HIS A 75 1.27 7.30 -0.20
N THR A 76 0.78 6.91 -1.36
CA THR A 76 1.05 7.50 -2.67
C THR A 76 -0.27 7.66 -3.43
N ALA A 77 -0.29 8.46 -4.50
CA ALA A 77 -1.49 8.67 -5.30
C ALA A 77 -1.95 7.39 -6.04
N GLY A 78 -1.02 6.52 -6.41
CA GLY A 78 -1.26 5.23 -7.06
C GLY A 78 -1.15 4.03 -6.13
N CYS A 79 -1.19 4.24 -4.81
CA CYS A 79 -1.11 3.15 -3.82
C CYS A 79 -2.12 2.05 -4.15
N THR A 80 -1.64 0.82 -4.35
CA THR A 80 -2.44 -0.28 -4.90
C THR A 80 -2.56 -1.41 -3.89
N THR A 81 -3.77 -1.68 -3.45
CA THR A 81 -4.12 -2.89 -2.71
C THR A 81 -4.43 -4.00 -3.70
N TRP A 82 -3.78 -5.15 -3.57
CA TRP A 82 -4.07 -6.32 -4.39
C TRP A 82 -4.95 -7.30 -3.66
N THR A 83 -5.85 -7.94 -4.39
CA THR A 83 -6.72 -8.98 -3.84
C THR A 83 -6.74 -10.20 -4.73
N MET A 84 -6.88 -11.37 -4.13
CA MET A 84 -7.12 -12.64 -4.81
C MET A 84 -7.90 -13.59 -3.91
N THR A 85 -8.41 -14.66 -4.49
CA THR A 85 -8.97 -15.81 -3.75
C THR A 85 -8.06 -17.01 -3.91
N VAL A 86 -7.76 -17.68 -2.80
CA VAL A 86 -7.07 -18.98 -2.79
C VAL A 86 -7.97 -20.02 -2.18
N VAL A 87 -7.74 -21.30 -2.48
CA VAL A 87 -8.47 -22.41 -1.85
C VAL A 87 -7.53 -23.16 -0.91
N GLN A 88 -7.87 -23.22 0.37
CA GLN A 88 -7.14 -24.00 1.38
C GLN A 88 -8.07 -25.10 1.92
N ALA A 89 -7.72 -26.36 1.71
CA ALA A 89 -8.51 -27.50 2.15
C ALA A 89 -10.01 -27.41 1.72
N GLY A 90 -10.28 -27.00 0.46
CA GLY A 90 -11.63 -26.82 -0.07
C GLY A 90 -12.32 -25.51 0.34
N ARG A 91 -11.75 -24.72 1.25
CA ARG A 91 -12.31 -23.45 1.72
C ARG A 91 -11.72 -22.27 0.93
N PRO A 92 -12.54 -21.45 0.26
CA PRO A 92 -12.06 -20.23 -0.38
C PRO A 92 -11.68 -19.19 0.68
N LEU A 93 -10.49 -18.59 0.54
CA LEU A 93 -9.98 -17.52 1.40
C LEU A 93 -9.69 -16.28 0.55
N ARG A 94 -10.18 -15.13 0.98
CA ARG A 94 -9.88 -13.84 0.39
C ARG A 94 -8.55 -13.36 0.94
N VAL A 95 -7.55 -13.30 0.09
CA VAL A 95 -6.22 -12.77 0.42
C VAL A 95 -6.14 -11.34 -0.04
N MET A 96 -5.65 -10.47 0.82
CA MET A 96 -5.40 -9.06 0.52
C MET A 96 -3.95 -8.72 0.82
N PHE A 97 -3.32 -8.02 -0.13
CA PHE A 97 -2.02 -7.37 0.01
C PHE A 97 -2.27 -5.87 0.10
N PRO A 98 -2.56 -5.34 1.29
CA PRO A 98 -2.91 -3.93 1.42
C PRO A 98 -1.71 -3.06 1.10
N CYS A 99 -1.96 -1.99 0.34
CA CYS A 99 -1.01 -0.91 0.25
C CYS A 99 -0.88 -0.21 1.60
N SER A 100 0.23 0.48 1.84
CA SER A 100 0.44 1.18 3.10
C SER A 100 -0.66 2.21 3.36
N LEU A 101 -1.15 2.23 4.59
CA LEU A 101 -2.09 3.23 5.12
C LEU A 101 -1.40 4.22 6.06
N THR A 102 -0.05 4.19 6.12
CA THR A 102 0.73 5.08 6.98
C THR A 102 1.04 6.40 6.27
N VAL A 103 1.13 7.48 7.04
CA VAL A 103 1.53 8.79 6.51
C VAL A 103 3.00 8.79 6.06
N ALA A 104 3.87 8.04 6.75
CA ALA A 104 5.29 7.83 6.40
C ALA A 104 6.05 9.12 6.05
N GLY A 105 5.88 10.15 6.88
CA GLY A 105 6.55 11.42 6.69
C GLY A 105 5.98 12.31 5.57
N ASN A 106 4.92 11.90 4.89
CA ASN A 106 4.25 12.77 3.91
C ASN A 106 3.74 14.05 4.57
N GLN A 107 3.96 15.17 3.90
CA GLN A 107 3.32 16.43 4.24
C GLN A 107 1.85 16.34 3.88
N LEU A 108 0.97 16.44 4.88
CA LEU A 108 -0.50 16.37 4.68
C LEU A 108 -1.09 17.73 4.34
N ILE A 109 -0.48 18.81 4.83
CA ILE A 109 -0.96 20.17 4.65
C ILE A 109 -0.12 20.88 3.60
N ALA A 110 -0.79 21.55 2.65
CA ALA A 110 -0.15 22.33 1.58
C ALA A 110 0.95 21.54 0.82
N ASN A 111 0.69 20.28 0.48
CA ASN A 111 1.59 19.44 -0.30
C ASN A 111 1.41 19.71 -1.81
N PRO A 112 2.28 20.49 -2.47
CA PRO A 112 2.10 20.84 -3.87
C PRO A 112 2.27 19.65 -4.81
N GLY A 113 3.03 18.62 -4.40
CA GLY A 113 3.23 17.40 -5.18
C GLY A 113 2.09 16.39 -5.03
N TYR A 114 1.25 16.56 -4.00
CA TYR A 114 0.10 15.70 -3.77
C TYR A 114 -1.04 16.42 -3.02
N PRO A 115 -1.73 17.38 -3.68
CA PRO A 115 -2.76 18.21 -3.03
C PRO A 115 -3.96 17.42 -2.48
N ALA A 116 -4.29 16.28 -3.09
CA ALA A 116 -5.42 15.43 -2.71
C ALA A 116 -5.12 14.46 -1.55
N ILE A 117 -3.92 14.48 -0.96
CA ILE A 117 -3.44 13.44 -0.03
C ILE A 117 -4.42 13.16 1.12
N VAL A 118 -4.98 14.19 1.75
CA VAL A 118 -5.91 14.04 2.88
C VAL A 118 -7.23 13.40 2.46
N SER A 119 -7.81 13.84 1.34
CA SER A 119 -9.04 13.26 0.80
C SER A 119 -8.83 11.80 0.35
N ASP A 120 -7.67 11.51 -0.22
CA ASP A 120 -7.30 10.19 -0.70
C ASP A 120 -7.10 9.19 0.45
N PHE A 121 -6.46 9.57 1.55
CA PHE A 121 -6.41 8.74 2.75
C PHE A 121 -7.81 8.43 3.29
N ARG A 122 -8.67 9.45 3.41
CA ARG A 122 -10.05 9.27 3.88
C ARG A 122 -10.87 8.36 2.98
N TYR A 123 -10.72 8.50 1.67
CA TYR A 123 -11.33 7.60 0.69
C TYR A 123 -10.87 6.15 0.92
N SER A 124 -9.56 5.93 1.09
CA SER A 124 -8.99 4.59 1.27
C SER A 124 -9.45 3.94 2.57
N PHE A 125 -9.51 4.70 3.67
CA PHE A 125 -10.08 4.19 4.93
C PHE A 125 -11.54 3.77 4.77
N GLY A 126 -12.37 4.61 4.13
CA GLY A 126 -13.77 4.27 3.87
C GLY A 126 -13.93 3.05 2.97
N ARG A 127 -13.15 2.97 1.90
CA ARG A 127 -13.18 1.84 0.97
C ARG A 127 -12.82 0.53 1.65
N LEU A 128 -11.69 0.50 2.37
CA LEU A 128 -11.19 -0.71 3.02
C LEU A 128 -12.05 -1.14 4.21
N ALA A 129 -12.66 -0.20 4.93
CA ALA A 129 -13.61 -0.51 6.02
C ALA A 129 -14.83 -1.29 5.52
N GLY A 130 -15.26 -1.09 4.26
CA GLY A 130 -16.36 -1.81 3.63
C GLY A 130 -15.98 -3.19 3.07
N MET A 131 -14.68 -3.55 3.11
CA MET A 131 -14.17 -4.78 2.51
C MET A 131 -13.98 -5.89 3.55
N LYS A 132 -13.85 -7.11 3.04
CA LYS A 132 -13.55 -8.30 3.86
C LYS A 132 -12.30 -8.98 3.31
N ALA A 133 -11.39 -9.35 4.21
CA ALA A 133 -10.23 -10.18 3.93
C ALA A 133 -10.12 -11.26 5.00
N ASP A 134 -9.75 -12.47 4.59
CA ASP A 134 -9.51 -13.58 5.50
C ASP A 134 -8.02 -13.68 5.86
N VAL A 135 -7.16 -13.22 4.94
CA VAL A 135 -5.70 -13.23 5.09
C VAL A 135 -5.16 -11.87 4.66
N LEU A 136 -4.30 -11.26 5.50
CA LEU A 136 -3.59 -10.03 5.20
C LEU A 136 -2.09 -10.28 5.05
N LEU A 137 -1.51 -9.78 3.95
CA LEU A 137 -0.08 -9.85 3.67
C LEU A 137 0.42 -8.45 3.27
N PRO A 138 0.60 -7.52 4.22
CA PRO A 138 1.11 -6.18 3.95
C PRO A 138 2.59 -6.22 3.58
N ALA A 139 3.05 -5.20 2.84
CA ALA A 139 4.45 -5.05 2.46
C ALA A 139 5.39 -4.90 3.66
N HIS A 140 4.90 -4.32 4.75
CA HIS A 140 5.58 -4.26 6.05
C HIS A 140 5.04 -5.36 6.96
N PRO A 141 5.79 -6.45 7.17
CA PRO A 141 5.30 -7.69 7.80
C PRO A 141 4.82 -7.51 9.25
N GLU A 142 5.36 -6.52 9.97
CA GLU A 142 4.96 -6.18 11.34
C GLU A 142 3.52 -5.72 11.46
N LEU A 143 2.95 -5.14 10.41
CA LEU A 143 1.58 -4.61 10.42
C LEU A 143 0.51 -5.72 10.53
N ALA A 144 0.85 -6.96 10.25
CA ALA A 144 -0.04 -8.11 10.37
C ALA A 144 0.64 -9.33 11.03
N ASP A 145 1.70 -9.12 11.80
CA ASP A 145 2.48 -10.20 12.45
C ASP A 145 2.83 -11.35 11.50
N VAL A 146 3.24 -11.02 10.25
CA VAL A 146 3.48 -12.03 9.20
C VAL A 146 4.55 -13.03 9.64
N LEU A 147 5.62 -12.59 10.31
CA LEU A 147 6.71 -13.47 10.77
C LEU A 147 6.28 -14.39 11.91
N GLY A 148 5.50 -13.88 12.89
CA GLY A 148 4.94 -14.68 13.96
C GLY A 148 3.94 -15.72 13.43
N ARG A 149 3.08 -15.32 12.48
CA ARG A 149 2.16 -16.24 11.79
C ARG A 149 2.90 -17.35 11.04
N ARG A 150 3.98 -17.00 10.32
CA ARG A 150 4.85 -17.99 9.67
C ARG A 150 5.44 -18.99 10.67
N THR A 151 5.88 -18.53 11.83
CA THR A 151 6.40 -19.41 12.90
C THR A 151 5.31 -20.37 13.38
N ARG A 152 4.07 -19.90 13.58
CA ARG A 152 2.95 -20.77 13.96
C ARG A 152 2.62 -21.82 12.88
N VAL A 153 2.66 -21.45 11.59
CA VAL A 153 2.51 -22.41 10.49
C VAL A 153 3.57 -23.50 10.58
N ALA A 154 4.84 -23.12 10.82
CA ALA A 154 5.93 -24.09 10.99
C ALA A 154 5.74 -25.01 12.20
N ALA A 155 5.02 -24.55 13.23
CA ALA A 155 4.62 -25.34 14.39
C ALA A 155 3.33 -26.16 14.21
N GLY A 156 2.73 -26.15 12.99
CA GLY A 156 1.57 -26.97 12.63
C GLY A 156 0.22 -26.25 12.64
N ASP A 157 0.16 -24.96 13.00
CA ASP A 157 -1.06 -24.15 12.91
C ASP A 157 -1.34 -23.73 11.45
N ARG A 158 -2.17 -24.52 10.77
CA ARG A 158 -2.49 -24.29 9.36
C ARG A 158 -3.35 -23.04 9.11
N ASP A 159 -4.03 -22.55 10.13
CA ASP A 159 -4.90 -21.37 10.05
C ASP A 159 -4.26 -20.11 10.63
N ALA A 160 -2.97 -20.12 10.95
CA ALA A 160 -2.25 -18.99 11.57
C ALA A 160 -2.39 -17.67 10.81
N PHE A 161 -2.57 -17.72 9.50
CA PHE A 161 -2.78 -16.52 8.67
C PHE A 161 -4.25 -16.10 8.56
N VAL A 162 -5.20 -16.94 8.94
CA VAL A 162 -6.63 -16.65 8.82
C VAL A 162 -7.07 -15.75 9.97
N ASP A 163 -7.42 -14.52 9.64
CA ASP A 163 -7.81 -13.49 10.60
C ASP A 163 -8.79 -12.49 9.96
N PRO A 164 -10.09 -12.81 9.95
CA PRO A 164 -11.10 -11.97 9.32
C PRO A 164 -11.26 -10.59 9.98
N ASN A 165 -10.74 -10.41 11.20
CA ASN A 165 -10.74 -9.14 11.92
C ASN A 165 -9.44 -8.33 11.70
N GLY A 166 -8.48 -8.85 10.97
CA GLY A 166 -7.19 -8.19 10.70
C GLY A 166 -7.35 -6.88 9.94
N LEU A 167 -8.13 -6.89 8.87
CA LEU A 167 -8.37 -5.68 8.06
C LEU A 167 -9.09 -4.58 8.86
N PRO A 168 -10.21 -4.81 9.55
CA PRO A 168 -10.83 -3.79 10.40
C PRO A 168 -9.87 -3.18 11.43
N ARG A 169 -9.08 -4.01 12.13
CA ARG A 169 -8.09 -3.52 13.11
C ARG A 169 -7.03 -2.63 12.45
N MET A 170 -6.49 -3.05 11.29
CA MET A 170 -5.50 -2.28 10.54
C MET A 170 -6.04 -0.91 10.12
N VAL A 171 -7.25 -0.87 9.55
CA VAL A 171 -7.88 0.38 9.10
C VAL A 171 -8.15 1.33 10.26
N ILE A 172 -8.66 0.83 11.39
CA ILE A 172 -8.93 1.65 12.58
C ILE A 172 -7.61 2.24 13.13
N ALA A 173 -6.57 1.42 13.29
CA ALA A 173 -5.28 1.88 13.80
C ALA A 173 -4.64 2.92 12.87
N ALA A 174 -4.68 2.69 11.56
CA ALA A 174 -4.13 3.60 10.56
C ALA A 174 -4.88 4.94 10.54
N ARG A 175 -6.21 4.91 10.66
CA ARG A 175 -7.03 6.14 10.73
C ARG A 175 -6.72 6.96 11.97
N ILE A 176 -6.61 6.33 13.14
CA ILE A 176 -6.24 7.03 14.38
C ILE A 176 -4.87 7.70 14.24
N ALA A 177 -3.87 6.98 13.71
CA ALA A 177 -2.54 7.52 13.49
C ALA A 177 -2.52 8.67 12.45
N PHE A 178 -3.31 8.55 11.39
CA PHE A 178 -3.48 9.59 10.38
C PHE A 178 -4.11 10.85 10.96
N ASP A 179 -5.22 10.72 11.72
CA ASP A 179 -5.91 11.86 12.32
C ASP A 179 -5.00 12.59 13.33
N ALA A 180 -4.20 11.85 14.12
CA ALA A 180 -3.22 12.44 15.03
C ALA A 180 -2.12 13.22 14.29
N GLU A 181 -1.59 12.66 13.20
CA GLU A 181 -0.56 13.35 12.40
C GLU A 181 -1.14 14.57 11.67
N LEU A 182 -2.38 14.49 11.18
CA LEU A 182 -3.04 15.62 10.55
C LEU A 182 -3.24 16.79 11.52
N ILE A 183 -3.66 16.52 12.75
CA ILE A 183 -3.79 17.53 13.82
C ILE A 183 -2.43 18.16 14.10
N LYS A 184 -1.39 17.35 14.28
CA LYS A 184 -0.02 17.82 14.54
C LYS A 184 0.47 18.75 13.42
N GLN A 185 0.30 18.36 12.16
CA GLN A 185 0.74 19.18 11.02
C GLN A 185 -0.10 20.45 10.86
N SER A 186 -1.41 20.40 11.17
CA SER A 186 -2.28 21.58 11.14
C SER A 186 -1.91 22.59 12.22
N GLY A 187 -1.56 22.14 13.43
CA GLY A 187 -1.11 23.00 14.52
C GLY A 187 0.27 23.64 14.24
N ALA A 188 1.16 22.93 13.57
CA ALA A 188 2.46 23.46 13.16
C ALA A 188 2.38 24.48 12.00
N ALA A 189 1.31 24.41 11.20
CA ALA A 189 1.07 25.32 10.07
C ALA A 189 0.44 26.67 10.47
N THR A 190 -0.02 26.81 11.72
CA THR A 190 -0.53 28.10 12.23
C THR A 190 0.65 28.97 12.62
N PRO A 191 0.95 30.10 11.95
CA PRO A 191 1.99 31.02 12.38
C PRO A 191 1.67 31.52 13.81
N ALA A 192 2.66 31.52 14.70
CA ALA A 192 2.54 32.22 15.96
C ALA A 192 2.16 33.67 15.62
N GLY A 193 0.93 34.07 15.91
CA GLY A 193 0.43 35.41 15.67
C GLY A 193 1.31 36.42 16.41
N HIS A 194 1.85 37.36 15.66
CA HIS A 194 2.52 38.56 16.18
C HIS A 194 1.48 39.60 16.61
#